data_49ebc12e4d2c7ff8a4b5ae8c84517536
#
_entry.id   49ebc12e4d2c7ff8a4b5ae8c84517536
#
_cell.length_a   1.000
_cell.length_b   1.000
_cell.length_c   1.000
_cell.angle_alpha   90.00
_cell.angle_beta   90.00
_cell.angle_gamma   90.00
#
_symmetry.space_group_name_H-M   'P 1'
#
loop_
_entity.id
_entity.type
_entity.pdbx_description
1 polymer ?
#
loop_
_entity_poly.entity_id
_entity_poly.type
_entity_poly.pdbx_seq_one_letter_code
_entity_poly.pdbx_strand_id
1 'polypeptide(L)'
;MHGTIDLAGESQQRAAREKAQSIPLDDFDVSHPELFKTDTFWPYFDRLRREEPVHYCKDSMFGPYWSVTKYNDIMDIETNHSVFSSAASLGGITIRDIAPDLRRESFIAMDQPRHSAQRKTVAPMFTPTHLDQLAINIRKRSAECRDNLPVNDVFDW
;
A
#
# COMPACT_ATOMS: atom_id res chain seq x y z
N MET A 1 -10.71 23.01 24.70
CA MET A 1 -11.39 22.64 23.45
C MET A 1 -11.81 21.20 23.59
N HIS A 2 -13.10 20.92 23.75
CA HIS A 2 -13.63 19.56 23.82
C HIS A 2 -13.64 19.02 22.39
N GLY A 3 -12.87 17.97 22.13
CA GLY A 3 -12.93 17.24 20.87
C GLY A 3 -14.34 16.68 20.69
N THR A 4 -14.95 16.98 19.58
CA THR A 4 -16.21 16.36 19.17
C THR A 4 -15.95 14.87 19.00
N ILE A 5 -16.56 14.03 19.84
CA ILE A 5 -16.47 12.57 19.71
C ILE A 5 -17.15 12.23 18.37
N ASP A 6 -16.42 11.63 17.47
CA ASP A 6 -16.95 11.15 16.19
C ASP A 6 -17.72 9.84 16.42
N LEU A 7 -18.93 9.97 16.91
CA LEU A 7 -19.83 8.85 17.19
C LEU A 7 -20.17 8.00 15.93
N ALA A 8 -20.12 8.61 14.76
CA ALA A 8 -20.37 7.90 13.51
C ALA A 8 -19.19 6.98 13.14
N GLY A 9 -17.96 7.47 13.27
CA GLY A 9 -16.76 6.70 13.05
C GLY A 9 -16.61 5.53 14.04
N GLU A 10 -16.90 5.77 15.32
CA GLU A 10 -16.88 4.71 16.35
C GLU A 10 -17.92 3.61 16.08
N SER A 11 -19.13 3.99 15.68
CA SER A 11 -20.19 3.03 15.30
C SER A 11 -19.80 2.18 14.10
N GLN A 12 -19.17 2.80 13.09
CA GLN A 12 -18.67 2.11 11.89
C GLN A 12 -17.56 1.12 12.20
N GLN A 13 -16.59 1.52 13.03
CA GLN A 13 -15.51 0.63 13.48
C GLN A 13 -16.03 -0.56 14.30
N ARG A 14 -17.04 -0.35 15.13
CA ARG A 14 -17.69 -1.41 15.88
C ARG A 14 -18.38 -2.41 14.96
N ALA A 15 -19.18 -1.93 14.01
CA ALA A 15 -19.85 -2.76 13.01
C ALA A 15 -18.84 -3.58 12.17
N ALA A 16 -17.70 -2.98 11.82
CA ALA A 16 -16.64 -3.66 11.11
C ALA A 16 -16.02 -4.81 11.93
N ARG A 17 -15.81 -4.62 13.23
CA ARG A 17 -15.32 -5.67 14.15
C ARG A 17 -16.32 -6.83 14.26
N GLU A 18 -17.60 -6.52 14.46
CA GLU A 18 -18.65 -7.52 14.54
C GLU A 18 -18.74 -8.33 13.22
N LYS A 19 -18.70 -7.66 12.08
CA LYS A 19 -18.70 -8.29 10.76
C LYS A 19 -17.47 -9.17 10.56
N ALA A 20 -16.26 -8.64 10.82
CA ALA A 20 -15.02 -9.40 10.67
C ALA A 20 -14.97 -10.65 11.55
N GLN A 21 -15.69 -10.69 12.68
CA GLN A 21 -15.77 -11.87 13.55
C GLN A 21 -16.84 -12.86 13.13
N SER A 22 -17.89 -12.42 12.46
CA SER A 22 -19.07 -13.27 12.13
C SER A 22 -18.94 -14.01 10.82
N ILE A 23 -18.21 -13.46 9.84
CA ILE A 23 -18.08 -14.12 8.51
C ILE A 23 -17.00 -15.20 8.54
N PRO A 24 -17.17 -16.29 7.77
CA PRO A 24 -16.13 -17.30 7.58
C PRO A 24 -14.85 -16.71 6.99
N LEU A 25 -13.68 -17.28 7.32
CA LEU A 25 -12.41 -16.83 6.74
C LEU A 25 -12.36 -17.03 5.22
N ASP A 26 -12.96 -18.11 4.72
CA ASP A 26 -13.06 -18.39 3.28
C ASP A 26 -13.77 -17.28 2.47
N ASP A 27 -14.57 -16.44 3.15
CA ASP A 27 -15.29 -15.32 2.55
C ASP A 27 -14.56 -13.98 2.72
N PHE A 28 -13.31 -13.99 3.24
CA PHE A 28 -12.52 -12.76 3.43
C PHE A 28 -11.92 -12.27 2.12
N ASP A 29 -12.37 -11.10 1.68
CA ASP A 29 -11.69 -10.28 0.68
C ASP A 29 -11.21 -8.99 1.33
N VAL A 30 -9.94 -8.97 1.76
CA VAL A 30 -9.32 -7.79 2.37
C VAL A 30 -8.79 -6.79 1.34
N SER A 31 -8.92 -7.10 0.05
CA SER A 31 -8.56 -6.19 -1.03
C SER A 31 -9.68 -5.21 -1.41
N HIS A 32 -10.88 -5.40 -0.88
CA HIS A 32 -12.05 -4.61 -1.25
C HIS A 32 -11.86 -3.11 -0.93
N PRO A 33 -11.95 -2.21 -1.93
CA PRO A 33 -11.62 -0.78 -1.76
C PRO A 33 -12.43 -0.06 -0.68
N GLU A 34 -13.67 -0.49 -0.44
CA GLU A 34 -14.53 0.14 0.58
C GLU A 34 -13.97 -0.01 1.99
N LEU A 35 -13.24 -1.09 2.29
CA LEU A 35 -12.58 -1.27 3.59
C LEU A 35 -11.55 -0.19 3.84
N PHE A 36 -10.80 0.20 2.81
CA PHE A 36 -9.77 1.26 2.89
C PHE A 36 -10.39 2.65 2.88
N LYS A 37 -11.39 2.89 2.04
CA LYS A 37 -12.12 4.16 1.98
C LYS A 37 -12.76 4.53 3.32
N THR A 38 -13.24 3.54 4.04
CA THR A 38 -13.93 3.70 5.33
C THR A 38 -13.03 3.46 6.54
N ASP A 39 -11.75 3.16 6.32
CA ASP A 39 -10.77 2.80 7.37
C ASP A 39 -11.22 1.64 8.28
N THR A 40 -11.94 0.66 7.70
CA THR A 40 -12.53 -0.48 8.43
C THR A 40 -11.80 -1.81 8.21
N PHE A 41 -10.64 -1.82 7.58
CA PHE A 41 -9.86 -3.02 7.27
C PHE A 41 -9.14 -3.64 8.48
N TRP A 42 -8.85 -2.87 9.52
CA TRP A 42 -8.05 -3.30 10.68
C TRP A 42 -8.56 -4.57 11.36
N PRO A 43 -9.85 -4.75 11.68
CA PRO A 43 -10.36 -5.96 12.33
C PRO A 43 -10.17 -7.23 11.47
N TYR A 44 -10.23 -7.11 10.14
CA TYR A 44 -10.00 -8.22 9.23
C TYR A 44 -8.54 -8.67 9.26
N PHE A 45 -7.61 -7.74 9.15
CA PHE A 45 -6.18 -8.05 9.24
C PHE A 45 -5.80 -8.56 10.64
N ASP A 46 -6.41 -8.06 11.70
CA ASP A 46 -6.19 -8.56 13.06
C ASP A 46 -6.64 -10.01 13.21
N ARG A 47 -7.76 -10.37 12.59
CA ARG A 47 -8.24 -11.75 12.60
C ARG A 47 -7.35 -12.66 11.76
N LEU A 48 -6.97 -12.24 10.55
CA LEU A 48 -6.04 -13.00 9.70
C LEU A 48 -4.71 -13.27 10.42
N ARG A 49 -4.13 -12.27 11.07
CA ARG A 49 -2.86 -12.46 11.81
C ARG A 49 -2.95 -13.51 12.90
N ARG A 50 -4.12 -13.71 13.51
CA ARG A 50 -4.32 -14.70 14.58
C ARG A 50 -4.70 -16.07 14.07
N GLU A 51 -5.59 -16.14 13.09
CA GLU A 51 -6.27 -17.37 12.70
C GLU A 51 -5.70 -17.97 11.41
N GLU A 52 -5.36 -17.13 10.42
CA GLU A 52 -4.84 -17.58 9.12
C GLU A 52 -3.87 -16.54 8.54
N PRO A 53 -2.62 -16.47 9.03
CA PRO A 53 -1.66 -15.43 8.65
C PRO A 53 -1.29 -15.39 7.17
N VAL A 54 -1.38 -16.53 6.49
CA VAL A 54 -1.22 -16.67 5.03
C VAL A 54 -2.56 -17.17 4.50
N HIS A 55 -3.37 -16.26 4.00
CA HIS A 55 -4.76 -16.51 3.61
C HIS A 55 -4.92 -16.44 2.10
N TYR A 56 -5.62 -17.40 1.52
CA TYR A 56 -5.95 -17.43 0.10
C TYR A 56 -7.36 -16.90 -0.15
N CYS A 57 -7.47 -15.74 -0.78
CA CYS A 57 -8.73 -15.22 -1.28
C CYS A 57 -8.97 -15.75 -2.70
N LYS A 58 -9.98 -16.58 -2.86
CA LYS A 58 -10.30 -17.23 -4.12
C LYS A 58 -11.00 -16.29 -5.10
N ASP A 59 -11.90 -15.46 -4.59
CA ASP A 59 -12.76 -14.58 -5.38
C ASP A 59 -12.63 -13.13 -4.89
N SER A 60 -12.05 -12.27 -5.72
CA SER A 60 -12.03 -10.83 -5.51
C SER A 60 -12.21 -10.09 -6.83
N MET A 61 -12.46 -8.81 -6.76
CA MET A 61 -12.54 -7.95 -7.96
C MET A 61 -11.21 -7.85 -8.72
N PHE A 62 -10.11 -8.33 -8.14
CA PHE A 62 -8.77 -8.32 -8.73
C PHE A 62 -8.30 -9.71 -9.20
N GLY A 63 -9.12 -10.74 -9.04
CA GLY A 63 -8.75 -12.13 -9.20
C GLY A 63 -8.31 -12.78 -7.87
N PRO A 64 -7.90 -14.05 -7.88
CA PRO A 64 -7.43 -14.74 -6.69
C PRO A 64 -6.08 -14.22 -6.23
N TYR A 65 -5.88 -14.14 -4.90
CA TYR A 65 -4.62 -13.66 -4.33
C TYR A 65 -4.33 -14.26 -2.95
N TRP A 66 -3.09 -14.13 -2.49
CA TRP A 66 -2.68 -14.48 -1.14
C TRP A 66 -2.48 -13.22 -0.30
N SER A 67 -3.07 -13.22 0.91
CA SER A 67 -2.79 -12.21 1.93
C SER A 67 -1.77 -12.74 2.91
N VAL A 68 -0.63 -12.05 3.06
CA VAL A 68 0.40 -12.37 4.04
C VAL A 68 0.43 -11.28 5.10
N THR A 69 0.18 -11.61 6.35
CA THR A 69 -0.16 -10.63 7.38
C THR A 69 0.81 -10.55 8.56
N LYS A 70 1.74 -11.50 8.71
CA LYS A 70 2.78 -11.46 9.74
C LYS A 70 4.08 -10.89 9.19
N TYR A 71 4.75 -10.07 9.99
CA TYR A 71 5.97 -9.38 9.62
C TYR A 71 7.08 -10.32 9.12
N ASN A 72 7.35 -11.42 9.83
CA ASN A 72 8.40 -12.34 9.44
C ASN A 72 8.10 -13.03 8.10
N ASP A 73 6.85 -13.44 7.88
CA ASP A 73 6.42 -14.07 6.63
C ASP A 73 6.55 -13.08 5.45
N ILE A 74 6.19 -11.80 5.68
CA ILE A 74 6.40 -10.73 4.69
C ILE A 74 7.89 -10.56 4.39
N MET A 75 8.75 -10.51 5.42
CA MET A 75 10.19 -10.37 5.25
C MET A 75 10.80 -11.56 4.49
N ASP A 76 10.34 -12.77 4.76
CA ASP A 76 10.81 -13.99 4.08
C ASP A 76 10.44 -13.96 2.58
N ILE A 77 9.25 -13.48 2.23
CA ILE A 77 8.81 -13.30 0.85
C ILE A 77 9.60 -12.19 0.16
N GLU A 78 9.65 -11.00 0.75
CA GLU A 78 10.29 -9.81 0.17
C GLU A 78 11.80 -9.97 -0.04
N THR A 79 12.47 -10.76 0.79
CA THR A 79 13.92 -11.00 0.66
C THR A 79 14.26 -12.19 -0.21
N ASN A 80 13.32 -13.07 -0.53
CA ASN A 80 13.55 -14.29 -1.31
C ASN A 80 13.13 -14.15 -2.79
N HIS A 81 13.81 -13.23 -3.47
CA HIS A 81 13.57 -12.95 -4.91
C HIS A 81 13.83 -14.14 -5.85
N SER A 82 14.45 -15.22 -5.37
CA SER A 82 14.65 -16.43 -6.17
C SER A 82 13.40 -17.30 -6.28
N VAL A 83 12.44 -17.10 -5.37
CA VAL A 83 11.16 -17.83 -5.31
C VAL A 83 10.01 -16.90 -5.64
N PHE A 84 10.02 -15.68 -5.08
CA PHE A 84 8.97 -14.69 -5.22
C PHE A 84 9.41 -13.58 -6.17
N SER A 85 8.84 -13.56 -7.36
CA SER A 85 9.20 -12.63 -8.42
C SER A 85 8.33 -11.37 -8.39
N SER A 86 8.96 -10.21 -8.64
CA SER A 86 8.28 -8.94 -8.91
C SER A 86 8.25 -8.59 -10.40
N ALA A 87 8.70 -9.50 -11.28
CA ALA A 87 8.83 -9.20 -12.70
C ALA A 87 7.48 -8.91 -13.37
N ALA A 88 7.43 -7.85 -14.16
CA ALA A 88 6.23 -7.46 -14.92
C ALA A 88 5.70 -8.60 -15.80
N SER A 89 6.58 -9.44 -16.35
CA SER A 89 6.20 -10.62 -17.15
C SER A 89 5.36 -11.64 -16.39
N LEU A 90 5.53 -11.71 -15.05
CA LEU A 90 4.80 -12.62 -14.17
C LEU A 90 3.64 -11.97 -13.41
N GLY A 91 3.31 -10.71 -13.71
CA GLY A 91 2.24 -9.96 -13.06
C GLY A 91 2.72 -8.63 -12.46
N GLY A 92 3.98 -8.53 -12.07
CA GLY A 92 4.53 -7.32 -11.46
C GLY A 92 4.15 -7.16 -10.01
N ILE A 93 4.02 -5.91 -9.57
CA ILE A 93 3.80 -5.53 -8.17
C ILE A 93 2.36 -5.10 -7.85
N THR A 94 1.44 -5.32 -8.78
CA THR A 94 0.03 -4.94 -8.60
C THR A 94 -0.82 -6.16 -8.25
N ILE A 95 -1.80 -5.98 -7.38
CA ILE A 95 -2.77 -7.04 -7.08
C ILE A 95 -3.67 -7.36 -8.28
N ARG A 96 -3.90 -6.38 -9.17
CA ARG A 96 -4.75 -6.56 -10.36
C ARG A 96 -4.00 -7.32 -11.45
N ASP A 97 -4.65 -8.32 -12.01
CA ASP A 97 -4.17 -8.96 -13.23
C ASP A 97 -4.23 -7.98 -14.41
N ILE A 98 -3.06 -7.72 -14.99
CA ILE A 98 -2.91 -6.87 -16.16
C ILE A 98 -2.62 -7.76 -17.37
N ALA A 99 -3.33 -7.53 -18.47
CA ALA A 99 -3.10 -8.25 -19.72
C ALA A 99 -1.63 -8.12 -20.14
N PRO A 100 -0.99 -9.20 -20.63
CA PRO A 100 0.45 -9.22 -20.90
C PRO A 100 0.96 -8.08 -21.80
N ASP A 101 0.18 -7.67 -22.78
CA ASP A 101 0.48 -6.57 -23.71
C ASP A 101 0.42 -5.18 -23.07
N LEU A 102 -0.27 -5.05 -21.94
CA LEU A 102 -0.37 -3.81 -21.16
C LEU A 102 0.64 -3.71 -20.02
N ARG A 103 1.34 -4.80 -19.70
CA ARG A 103 2.35 -4.81 -18.63
C ARG A 103 3.53 -3.92 -19.00
N ARG A 104 3.96 -3.09 -18.06
CA ARG A 104 5.09 -2.18 -18.25
C ARG A 104 6.21 -2.52 -17.31
N GLU A 105 7.40 -2.71 -17.86
CA GLU A 105 8.60 -2.87 -17.05
C GLU A 105 8.99 -1.55 -16.39
N SER A 106 9.31 -1.61 -15.11
CA SER A 106 9.96 -0.55 -14.36
C SER A 106 10.97 -1.19 -13.43
N PHE A 107 11.90 -0.41 -12.87
CA PHE A 107 12.93 -1.04 -12.03
C PHE A 107 12.36 -1.71 -10.76
N ILE A 108 11.18 -1.31 -10.28
CA ILE A 108 10.48 -1.96 -9.16
C ILE A 108 9.69 -3.20 -9.59
N ALA A 109 9.43 -3.37 -10.89
CA ALA A 109 8.70 -4.51 -11.45
C ALA A 109 9.66 -5.39 -12.28
N MET A 110 10.81 -5.70 -11.73
CA MET A 110 11.82 -6.59 -12.31
C MET A 110 12.64 -7.28 -11.24
N ASP A 111 13.17 -8.43 -11.58
CA ASP A 111 14.00 -9.24 -10.70
C ASP A 111 15.50 -8.97 -10.87
N GLN A 112 16.29 -9.60 -10.01
CA GLN A 112 17.74 -9.62 -10.11
C GLN A 112 18.19 -10.38 -11.38
N PRO A 113 19.31 -10.00 -12.01
CA PRO A 113 20.26 -8.92 -11.63
C PRO A 113 19.87 -7.54 -12.19
N ARG A 114 18.86 -7.46 -13.04
CA ARG A 114 18.43 -6.22 -13.74
C ARG A 114 18.00 -5.15 -12.74
N HIS A 115 17.21 -5.52 -11.72
CA HIS A 115 16.80 -4.62 -10.64
C HIS A 115 18.01 -3.93 -10.00
N SER A 116 19.01 -4.71 -9.54
CA SER A 116 20.20 -4.15 -8.89
C SER A 116 21.00 -3.25 -9.81
N ALA A 117 21.10 -3.57 -11.10
CA ALA A 117 21.83 -2.73 -12.05
C ALA A 117 21.16 -1.36 -12.21
N GLN A 118 19.85 -1.32 -12.39
CA GLN A 118 19.11 -0.06 -12.51
C GLN A 118 19.08 0.73 -11.20
N ARG A 119 18.86 0.06 -10.06
CA ARG A 119 18.86 0.70 -8.75
C ARG A 119 20.20 1.38 -8.44
N LYS A 120 21.30 0.76 -8.78
CA LYS A 120 22.65 1.34 -8.59
C LYS A 120 22.82 2.67 -9.36
N THR A 121 22.16 2.83 -10.48
CA THR A 121 22.23 4.07 -11.27
C THR A 121 21.59 5.25 -10.56
N VAL A 122 20.49 5.01 -9.84
CA VAL A 122 19.73 6.09 -9.17
C VAL A 122 20.11 6.25 -7.69
N ALA A 123 20.65 5.22 -7.05
CA ALA A 123 20.96 5.22 -5.62
C ALA A 123 21.84 6.41 -5.16
N PRO A 124 22.85 6.87 -5.93
CA PRO A 124 23.66 8.03 -5.52
C PRO A 124 22.85 9.33 -5.35
N MET A 125 21.71 9.46 -6.02
CA MET A 125 20.84 10.63 -5.92
C MET A 125 20.06 10.68 -4.59
N PHE A 126 20.00 9.57 -3.86
CA PHE A 126 19.26 9.43 -2.61
C PHE A 126 20.17 9.28 -1.38
N THR A 127 21.42 9.71 -1.49
CA THR A 127 22.32 9.76 -0.34
C THR A 127 21.90 10.86 0.64
N PRO A 128 22.21 10.72 1.95
CA PRO A 128 21.87 11.75 2.95
C PRO A 128 22.33 13.15 2.53
N THR A 129 23.55 13.29 2.02
CA THR A 129 24.09 14.58 1.55
C THR A 129 23.25 15.20 0.42
N HIS A 130 22.83 14.41 -0.56
CA HIS A 130 21.96 14.91 -1.63
C HIS A 130 20.55 15.25 -1.12
N LEU A 131 20.02 14.45 -0.20
CA LEU A 131 18.72 14.73 0.41
C LEU A 131 18.74 16.02 1.24
N ASP A 132 19.82 16.31 1.97
CA ASP A 132 19.99 17.58 2.68
C ASP A 132 20.00 18.79 1.73
N GLN A 133 20.67 18.68 0.58
CA GLN A 133 20.65 19.71 -0.45
C GLN A 133 19.26 19.88 -1.07
N LEU A 134 18.55 18.78 -1.34
CA LEU A 134 17.18 18.82 -1.84
C LEU A 134 16.21 19.43 -0.83
N ALA A 135 16.40 19.21 0.47
CA ALA A 135 15.56 19.75 1.52
C ALA A 135 15.50 21.29 1.47
N ILE A 136 16.59 21.95 1.13
CA ILE A 136 16.65 23.41 0.97
C ILE A 136 15.73 23.86 -0.17
N ASN A 137 15.82 23.20 -1.32
CA ASN A 137 14.99 23.50 -2.48
C ASN A 137 13.52 23.19 -2.24
N ILE A 138 13.23 22.07 -1.57
CA ILE A 138 11.85 21.68 -1.21
C ILE A 138 11.24 22.74 -0.31
N ARG A 139 11.95 23.16 0.76
CA ARG A 139 11.46 24.24 1.66
C ARG A 139 11.17 25.53 0.91
N LYS A 140 12.08 25.95 0.04
CA LYS A 140 11.91 27.17 -0.75
C LYS A 140 10.66 27.08 -1.63
N ARG A 141 10.53 26.01 -2.40
CA ARG A 141 9.36 25.80 -3.27
C ARG A 141 8.04 25.68 -2.51
N SER A 142 8.06 25.00 -1.37
CA SER A 142 6.87 24.88 -0.51
C SER A 142 6.46 26.24 0.06
N ALA A 143 7.42 27.09 0.46
CA ALA A 143 7.15 28.44 0.91
C ALA A 143 6.58 29.30 -0.22
N GLU A 144 7.21 29.29 -1.39
CA GLU A 144 6.75 30.01 -2.58
C GLU A 144 5.33 29.57 -2.99
N CYS A 145 5.04 28.27 -2.96
CA CYS A 145 3.72 27.76 -3.25
C CYS A 145 2.68 28.30 -2.26
N ARG A 146 2.98 28.20 -0.96
CA ARG A 146 2.09 28.71 0.10
C ARG A 146 1.87 30.21 -0.01
N ASP A 147 2.93 30.98 -0.27
CA ASP A 147 2.86 32.44 -0.32
C ASP A 147 2.08 32.95 -1.55
N ASN A 148 1.90 32.10 -2.57
CA ASN A 148 1.09 32.38 -3.75
C ASN A 148 -0.36 31.87 -3.65
N LEU A 149 -0.75 31.27 -2.53
CA LEU A 149 -2.14 30.84 -2.34
C LEU A 149 -3.07 32.05 -2.20
N PRO A 150 -4.31 31.96 -2.72
CA PRO A 150 -5.31 33.00 -2.53
C PRO A 150 -5.56 33.24 -1.04
N VAL A 151 -5.62 34.51 -0.64
CA VAL A 151 -5.93 34.94 0.74
C VAL A 151 -7.38 35.40 0.79
N ASN A 152 -8.16 34.87 1.74
CA ASN A 152 -9.59 35.18 1.91
C ASN A 152 -10.48 34.74 0.74
N ASP A 153 -10.06 33.71 -0.01
CA ASP A 153 -10.84 33.13 -1.10
C ASP A 153 -10.91 31.61 -0.94
N VAL A 154 -11.91 30.99 -1.57
CA VAL A 154 -12.05 29.52 -1.64
C VAL A 154 -11.37 29.06 -2.92
N PHE A 155 -10.45 28.13 -2.80
CA PHE A 155 -9.73 27.54 -3.94
C PHE A 155 -9.68 26.02 -3.82
N ASP A 156 -9.54 25.36 -4.95
CA ASP A 156 -9.31 23.93 -5.04
C ASP A 156 -7.81 23.66 -4.83
N TRP A 157 -7.51 22.70 -3.99
CA TRP A 157 -6.16 22.39 -3.52
C TRP A 157 -5.61 21.13 -4.23
#